data_585f04d79229c0cdff01ed052ac54249
#
_entry.id   585f04d79229c0cdff01ed052ac54249
#
_cell.length_a   1.000
_cell.length_b   1.000
_cell.length_c   1.000
_cell.angle_alpha   90.00
_cell.angle_beta   90.00
_cell.angle_gamma   90.00
#
_symmetry.space_group_name_H-M   'P 1'
#
loop_
_entity.id
_entity.type
_entity.pdbx_description
1 polymer ?
#
loop_
_entity_poly.entity_id
_entity_poly.type
_entity_poly.pdbx_seq_one_letter_code
_entity_poly.pdbx_strand_id
1 'polypeptide(L)'
;MIRTPLRPLARILDARAQGMNPKGIERENLRLRREQARDAGRRRAEWRLLLLAALFFAGYAVIGARMGMLAATPVVESEPYAGEGISGERADVLDRNGRILATNLVTHSLYAEMRYMQDGRRAAHELARIFPDLDEEALARRLTDPDRRFYWIRSRVSPEQAQAAHDIGEPGLWLGPREMRLYPNGTLAAHVLGGTAYGQQGVTAAEIQGVAGLEYTADDRLSDPDLADVPLSLSLDLGVQSIVEEVLGSGIQMLHARAGSAIIMDAQTGEVVALASAPTFDPNDRPAPPTEGDPADSPLFNRAVQGLYELGSVMKAFAVAQALDLGLVTPQTMVNTRGPLRIGRFEINDFHDYGAQLSVEDVFVHSSNIGTAHLAQMIGPERQRDFLRQFGFLEALPIELPEARRALPQYPDRWTEVSAMTISYGHGLAVTPMHLAAAYAALVNGGTMVQPTLLRRPDTTPGPRVISPETSRIMRSLFRQVVTRGTASLGEVAGYGVGGKTGTADKPNPQGGYYDDRVVATFAGAFPMNDPRYVIIVTMDEPQETVGGVERRTAGWTVVPVAAEMVRRIAPVMGMRPQDPAVIDAELRLR
;
A
#
# COMPACT_ATOMS: atom_id res chain seq x y z
N MET A 1 61.88 -65.02 32.35
CA MET A 1 63.20 -65.61 31.98
C MET A 1 62.90 -66.82 31.14
N ILE A 2 63.10 -66.78 29.85
CA ILE A 2 63.00 -67.94 28.96
C ILE A 2 64.28 -68.72 29.03
N ARG A 3 64.25 -69.90 29.71
CA ARG A 3 65.40 -70.79 29.77
C ARG A 3 65.81 -71.28 28.39
N THR A 4 66.95 -70.84 27.93
CA THR A 4 67.53 -71.25 26.65
C THR A 4 67.85 -72.73 26.73
N PRO A 5 67.38 -73.56 25.78
CA PRO A 5 67.64 -75.00 25.84
C PRO A 5 69.20 -75.26 25.79
N LEU A 6 69.64 -76.11 26.66
CA LEU A 6 71.09 -76.51 26.80
C LEU A 6 71.65 -77.27 25.58
N ARG A 7 70.80 -77.72 24.62
CA ARG A 7 71.23 -78.48 23.41
C ARG A 7 72.34 -77.83 22.56
N PRO A 8 72.32 -76.48 22.32
CA PRO A 8 73.41 -75.86 21.54
C PRO A 8 74.78 -75.98 22.23
N LEU A 9 74.84 -75.86 23.57
CA LEU A 9 76.06 -76.01 24.35
C LEU A 9 76.53 -77.44 24.37
N ALA A 10 75.68 -78.43 24.47
CA ALA A 10 75.97 -79.86 24.40
C ALA A 10 76.68 -80.25 23.09
N ARG A 11 76.18 -79.78 21.94
CA ARG A 11 76.83 -80.02 20.64
C ARG A 11 78.26 -79.40 20.53
N ILE A 12 78.48 -78.26 21.15
CA ILE A 12 79.82 -77.60 21.19
C ILE A 12 80.76 -78.39 22.10
N LEU A 13 80.29 -78.88 23.27
CA LEU A 13 81.11 -79.70 24.16
C LEU A 13 81.39 -81.08 23.59
N ASP A 14 80.47 -81.71 22.90
CA ASP A 14 80.66 -82.99 22.22
C ASP A 14 81.64 -82.90 21.07
N ALA A 15 81.52 -81.85 20.22
CA ALA A 15 82.54 -81.58 19.18
C ALA A 15 83.95 -81.33 19.74
N ARG A 16 84.11 -80.65 20.90
CA ARG A 16 85.37 -80.49 21.55
C ARG A 16 85.95 -81.81 22.09
N ALA A 17 85.12 -82.69 22.67
CA ALA A 17 85.46 -84.02 23.14
C ALA A 17 85.94 -84.93 22.01
N GLN A 18 85.46 -84.77 20.82
CA GLN A 18 85.77 -85.51 19.59
C GLN A 18 86.93 -84.88 18.80
N GLY A 19 87.62 -83.84 19.32
CA GLY A 19 88.75 -83.15 18.65
C GLY A 19 88.33 -82.30 17.43
N MET A 20 87.09 -82.06 17.20
CA MET A 20 86.59 -81.24 16.06
C MET A 20 86.55 -79.77 16.42
N ASN A 21 86.73 -78.90 15.39
CA ASN A 21 86.73 -77.46 15.59
C ASN A 21 85.32 -76.88 15.82
N PRO A 22 84.95 -76.44 17.04
CA PRO A 22 83.63 -76.02 17.40
C PRO A 22 83.20 -74.68 16.77
N LYS A 23 84.12 -73.94 16.12
CA LYS A 23 83.80 -72.60 15.52
C LYS A 23 82.71 -72.61 14.47
N GLY A 24 82.51 -73.73 13.76
CA GLY A 24 81.39 -73.89 12.81
C GLY A 24 80.01 -73.91 13.47
N ILE A 25 79.94 -74.74 14.56
CA ILE A 25 78.71 -74.88 15.37
C ILE A 25 78.39 -73.62 16.12
N GLU A 26 79.41 -72.92 16.64
CA GLU A 26 79.24 -71.63 17.28
C GLU A 26 78.70 -70.57 16.30
N ARG A 27 79.20 -70.50 15.06
CA ARG A 27 78.67 -69.56 14.04
C ARG A 27 77.22 -69.89 13.63
N GLU A 28 76.88 -71.17 13.48
CA GLU A 28 75.55 -71.63 13.19
C GLU A 28 74.56 -71.26 14.32
N ASN A 29 74.96 -71.52 15.57
CA ASN A 29 74.16 -71.12 16.72
C ASN A 29 73.92 -69.60 16.85
N LEU A 30 74.95 -68.81 16.54
CA LEU A 30 74.87 -67.36 16.50
C LEU A 30 73.94 -66.89 15.35
N ARG A 31 74.03 -67.56 14.20
CA ARG A 31 73.08 -67.27 13.08
C ARG A 31 71.65 -67.57 13.44
N LEU A 32 71.39 -68.76 13.97
CA LEU A 32 70.07 -69.18 14.41
C LEU A 32 69.47 -68.25 15.48
N ARG A 33 70.33 -67.84 16.45
CA ARG A 33 69.87 -66.84 17.49
C ARG A 33 69.55 -65.49 16.87
N ARG A 34 70.31 -65.02 15.87
CA ARG A 34 70.02 -63.78 15.14
C ARG A 34 68.75 -63.88 14.33
N GLU A 35 68.53 -65.01 13.67
CA GLU A 35 67.30 -65.29 12.95
C GLU A 35 66.11 -65.36 13.88
N GLN A 36 66.16 -66.08 14.97
CA GLN A 36 65.14 -66.13 16.02
C GLN A 36 64.84 -64.77 16.65
N ALA A 37 65.92 -63.95 16.91
CA ALA A 37 65.72 -62.58 17.43
C ALA A 37 65.06 -61.67 16.39
N ARG A 38 65.38 -61.80 15.08
CA ARG A 38 64.74 -61.07 14.00
C ARG A 38 63.27 -61.48 13.86
N ASP A 39 62.98 -62.78 13.90
CA ASP A 39 61.59 -63.25 13.81
C ASP A 39 60.77 -62.84 15.03
N ALA A 40 61.35 -62.87 16.24
CA ALA A 40 60.69 -62.37 17.44
C ALA A 40 60.47 -60.85 17.39
N GLY A 41 61.41 -60.09 16.79
CA GLY A 41 61.27 -58.68 16.51
C GLY A 41 60.16 -58.37 15.52
N ARG A 42 60.15 -59.15 14.41
CA ARG A 42 59.12 -59.04 13.36
C ARG A 42 57.71 -59.35 13.90
N ARG A 43 57.53 -60.43 14.65
CA ARG A 43 56.25 -60.79 15.26
C ARG A 43 55.77 -59.70 16.26
N ARG A 44 56.68 -59.06 17.02
CA ARG A 44 56.31 -57.92 17.90
C ARG A 44 55.89 -56.71 17.11
N ALA A 45 56.57 -56.44 15.98
CA ALA A 45 56.21 -55.32 15.09
C ALA A 45 54.83 -55.58 14.41
N GLU A 46 54.61 -56.83 13.94
CA GLU A 46 53.34 -57.24 13.35
C GLU A 46 52.19 -57.14 14.35
N TRP A 47 52.38 -57.57 15.59
CA TRP A 47 51.37 -57.43 16.67
C TRP A 47 51.11 -55.95 17.01
N ARG A 48 52.13 -55.09 17.00
CA ARG A 48 51.93 -53.64 17.25
C ARG A 48 51.18 -53.00 16.10
N LEU A 49 51.44 -53.35 14.87
CA LEU A 49 50.69 -52.89 13.71
C LEU A 49 49.25 -53.37 13.73
N LEU A 50 49.00 -54.61 14.11
CA LEU A 50 47.62 -55.16 14.26
C LEU A 50 46.86 -54.44 15.35
N LEU A 51 47.51 -54.15 16.50
CA LEU A 51 46.88 -53.39 17.58
C LEU A 51 46.56 -51.95 17.14
N LEU A 52 47.50 -51.28 16.42
CA LEU A 52 47.24 -49.96 15.85
C LEU A 52 46.11 -49.97 14.83
N ALA A 53 46.12 -50.94 13.91
CA ALA A 53 45.04 -51.12 12.96
C ALA A 53 43.68 -51.37 13.62
N ALA A 54 43.66 -52.22 14.66
CA ALA A 54 42.44 -52.47 15.44
C ALA A 54 41.93 -51.21 16.18
N LEU A 55 42.85 -50.39 16.73
CA LEU A 55 42.51 -49.13 17.38
C LEU A 55 41.90 -48.13 16.40
N PHE A 56 42.55 -47.97 15.21
CA PHE A 56 41.99 -47.12 14.17
C PHE A 56 40.65 -47.62 13.65
N PHE A 57 40.52 -48.93 13.43
CA PHE A 57 39.26 -49.51 12.98
C PHE A 57 38.15 -49.32 14.04
N ALA A 58 38.45 -49.47 15.33
CA ALA A 58 37.50 -49.20 16.41
C ALA A 58 37.13 -47.71 16.43
N GLY A 59 38.07 -46.79 16.23
CA GLY A 59 37.82 -45.34 16.14
C GLY A 59 36.88 -45.02 14.96
N TYR A 60 37.17 -45.55 13.79
CA TYR A 60 36.30 -45.36 12.64
C TYR A 60 34.96 -46.02 12.78
N ALA A 61 34.87 -47.18 13.41
CA ALA A 61 33.61 -47.84 13.70
C ALA A 61 32.73 -47.00 14.67
N VAL A 62 33.31 -46.36 15.66
CA VAL A 62 32.59 -45.47 16.58
C VAL A 62 32.12 -44.23 15.85
N ILE A 63 32.97 -43.62 14.98
CA ILE A 63 32.58 -42.47 14.18
C ILE A 63 31.47 -42.85 13.19
N GLY A 64 31.62 -43.97 12.50
CA GLY A 64 30.61 -44.46 11.56
C GLY A 64 29.28 -44.78 12.24
N ALA A 65 29.32 -45.42 13.42
CA ALA A 65 28.13 -45.68 14.20
C ALA A 65 27.44 -44.39 14.67
N ARG A 66 28.22 -43.41 15.07
CA ARG A 66 27.70 -42.10 15.49
C ARG A 66 27.13 -41.32 14.30
N MET A 67 27.78 -41.33 13.15
CA MET A 67 27.22 -40.76 11.91
C MET A 67 25.94 -41.47 11.46
N GLY A 68 25.92 -42.81 11.56
CA GLY A 68 24.71 -43.59 11.27
C GLY A 68 23.56 -43.30 12.25
N MET A 69 23.85 -43.13 13.55
CA MET A 69 22.87 -42.69 14.53
C MET A 69 22.34 -41.28 14.23
N LEU A 70 23.24 -40.36 13.90
CA LEU A 70 22.85 -38.97 13.52
C LEU A 70 22.04 -38.96 12.23
N ALA A 71 22.36 -39.80 11.24
CA ALA A 71 21.59 -39.91 10.02
C ALA A 71 20.24 -40.64 10.18
N ALA A 72 20.15 -41.53 11.15
CA ALA A 72 18.93 -42.29 11.49
C ALA A 72 18.04 -41.58 12.53
N THR A 73 18.56 -40.62 13.27
CA THR A 73 17.70 -39.71 14.02
C THR A 73 16.93 -38.87 12.98
N PRO A 74 15.58 -38.97 12.92
CA PRO A 74 14.82 -37.98 12.19
C PRO A 74 15.32 -36.62 12.68
N VAL A 75 15.64 -35.71 11.76
CA VAL A 75 15.73 -34.29 12.08
C VAL A 75 14.37 -34.01 12.69
N VAL A 76 14.27 -34.01 14.01
CA VAL A 76 13.21 -33.27 14.67
C VAL A 76 13.56 -31.86 14.24
N GLU A 77 12.89 -31.39 13.15
CA GLU A 77 12.66 -29.97 13.04
C GLU A 77 12.21 -29.61 14.43
N SER A 78 13.08 -28.94 15.18
CA SER A 78 12.72 -28.38 16.47
C SER A 78 11.49 -27.55 16.11
N GLU A 79 10.31 -28.08 16.51
CA GLU A 79 9.11 -27.26 16.47
C GLU A 79 9.53 -25.92 17.04
N PRO A 80 9.37 -24.83 16.29
CA PRO A 80 9.71 -23.51 16.79
C PRO A 80 9.00 -23.46 18.14
N TYR A 81 9.75 -23.19 19.18
CA TYR A 81 9.33 -23.09 20.58
C TYR A 81 7.85 -22.72 20.59
N ALA A 82 6.99 -23.65 20.97
CA ALA A 82 5.54 -23.51 20.92
C ALA A 82 5.08 -22.48 21.97
N GLY A 83 5.43 -21.24 21.72
CA GLY A 83 4.62 -20.10 22.06
C GLY A 83 3.53 -20.07 20.99
N GLU A 84 2.29 -20.14 21.41
CA GLU A 84 1.06 -20.11 20.61
C GLU A 84 1.29 -19.45 19.23
N GLY A 85 1.14 -20.23 18.17
CA GLY A 85 1.58 -20.01 16.81
C GLY A 85 1.67 -18.57 16.32
N ILE A 86 2.87 -18.01 16.33
CA ILE A 86 3.13 -16.80 15.54
C ILE A 86 3.10 -17.26 14.07
N SER A 87 1.96 -17.05 13.40
CA SER A 87 1.85 -17.24 11.95
C SER A 87 2.29 -15.96 11.27
N GLY A 88 3.30 -16.04 10.43
CA GLY A 88 3.70 -14.94 9.55
C GLY A 88 2.95 -14.96 8.22
N GLU A 89 2.24 -16.06 7.92
CA GLU A 89 1.50 -16.22 6.67
C GLU A 89 0.33 -15.25 6.62
N ARG A 90 0.28 -14.49 5.51
CA ARG A 90 -0.75 -13.49 5.26
C ARG A 90 -1.18 -13.56 3.80
N ALA A 91 -2.48 -13.63 3.53
CA ALA A 91 -3.00 -13.77 2.17
C ALA A 91 -2.53 -12.64 1.24
N ASP A 92 -2.32 -12.97 -0.03
CA ASP A 92 -1.99 -12.00 -1.06
C ASP A 92 -3.13 -11.01 -1.30
N VAL A 93 -2.79 -9.78 -1.69
CA VAL A 93 -3.74 -8.78 -2.16
C VAL A 93 -3.52 -8.56 -3.65
N LEU A 94 -4.58 -8.74 -4.43
CA LEU A 94 -4.55 -8.63 -5.89
C LEU A 94 -5.42 -7.48 -6.38
N ASP A 95 -5.07 -6.91 -7.54
CA ASP A 95 -5.95 -6.02 -8.27
C ASP A 95 -7.11 -6.80 -8.94
N ARG A 96 -8.03 -6.08 -9.59
CA ARG A 96 -9.18 -6.69 -10.29
C ARG A 96 -8.80 -7.65 -11.43
N ASN A 97 -7.57 -7.60 -11.92
CA ASN A 97 -7.04 -8.40 -13.02
C ASN A 97 -6.09 -9.51 -12.53
N GLY A 98 -5.97 -9.71 -11.21
CA GLY A 98 -5.11 -10.73 -10.61
C GLY A 98 -3.64 -10.34 -10.50
N ARG A 99 -3.27 -9.05 -10.66
CA ARG A 99 -1.91 -8.56 -10.46
C ARG A 99 -1.64 -8.30 -8.98
N ILE A 100 -0.46 -8.68 -8.51
CA ILE A 100 -0.08 -8.59 -7.10
C ILE A 100 0.08 -7.12 -6.67
N LEU A 101 -0.64 -6.74 -5.63
CA LEU A 101 -0.54 -5.46 -4.93
C LEU A 101 0.25 -5.57 -3.63
N ALA A 102 0.05 -6.67 -2.89
CA ALA A 102 0.84 -7.01 -1.72
C ALA A 102 0.96 -8.53 -1.60
N THR A 103 2.15 -9.02 -1.24
CA THR A 103 2.47 -10.44 -1.07
C THR A 103 3.42 -10.64 0.09
N ASN A 104 3.64 -11.88 0.51
CA ASN A 104 4.66 -12.21 1.48
C ASN A 104 5.93 -12.70 0.78
N LEU A 105 7.06 -12.28 1.31
CA LEU A 105 8.38 -12.71 0.88
C LEU A 105 9.11 -13.35 2.06
N VAL A 106 9.58 -14.58 1.87
CA VAL A 106 10.50 -15.20 2.83
C VAL A 106 11.88 -14.55 2.68
N THR A 107 12.36 -13.98 3.75
CA THR A 107 13.67 -13.35 3.88
C THR A 107 14.40 -13.88 5.10
N HIS A 108 15.50 -13.27 5.49
CA HIS A 108 16.23 -13.62 6.69
C HIS A 108 16.39 -12.41 7.60
N SER A 109 16.37 -12.67 8.91
CA SER A 109 16.85 -11.73 9.91
C SER A 109 18.27 -12.09 10.31
N LEU A 110 19.11 -11.09 10.57
CA LEU A 110 20.45 -11.27 11.10
C LEU A 110 20.47 -10.91 12.57
N TYR A 111 20.90 -11.84 13.41
CA TYR A 111 21.01 -11.64 14.85
C TYR A 111 22.30 -12.25 15.40
N ALA A 112 22.68 -11.83 16.59
CA ALA A 112 23.85 -12.32 17.29
C ALA A 112 23.44 -13.08 18.56
N GLU A 113 24.00 -14.30 18.75
CA GLU A 113 23.99 -15.03 20.01
C GLU A 113 25.36 -14.91 20.69
N MET A 114 25.43 -14.12 21.75
CA MET A 114 26.67 -13.74 22.40
C MET A 114 27.46 -14.93 22.97
N ARG A 115 26.78 -16.00 23.38
CA ARG A 115 27.43 -17.23 23.88
C ARG A 115 28.34 -17.91 22.87
N TYR A 116 28.14 -17.66 21.57
CA TYR A 116 28.93 -18.21 20.48
C TYR A 116 29.83 -17.16 19.82
N MET A 117 29.74 -15.88 20.23
CA MET A 117 30.51 -14.79 19.68
C MET A 117 32.00 -14.94 20.04
N GLN A 118 32.88 -15.02 19.06
CA GLN A 118 34.33 -15.13 19.24
C GLN A 118 35.00 -13.78 19.15
N ASP A 119 34.70 -13.00 18.13
CA ASP A 119 35.28 -11.67 17.92
C ASP A 119 34.22 -10.64 17.50
N GLY A 120 33.52 -10.11 18.48
CA GLY A 120 32.44 -9.12 18.26
C GLY A 120 32.93 -7.81 17.64
N ARG A 121 34.20 -7.42 17.82
CA ARG A 121 34.77 -6.21 17.19
C ARG A 121 35.00 -6.42 15.70
N ARG A 122 35.59 -7.54 15.31
CA ARG A 122 35.78 -7.92 13.92
C ARG A 122 34.44 -8.08 13.23
N ALA A 123 33.48 -8.75 13.89
CA ALA A 123 32.13 -8.90 13.36
C ALA A 123 31.44 -7.55 13.09
N ALA A 124 31.55 -6.59 14.03
CA ALA A 124 31.00 -5.25 13.87
C ALA A 124 31.64 -4.51 12.69
N HIS A 125 32.96 -4.60 12.53
CA HIS A 125 33.68 -3.99 11.41
C HIS A 125 33.22 -4.54 10.05
N GLU A 126 33.18 -5.86 9.90
CA GLU A 126 32.75 -6.49 8.65
C GLU A 126 31.25 -6.24 8.36
N LEU A 127 30.39 -6.25 9.40
CA LEU A 127 28.97 -5.93 9.25
C LEU A 127 28.74 -4.47 8.84
N ALA A 128 29.52 -3.52 9.32
CA ALA A 128 29.42 -2.13 8.90
C ALA A 128 29.80 -1.92 7.42
N ARG A 129 30.64 -2.80 6.86
CA ARG A 129 30.94 -2.81 5.42
C ARG A 129 29.80 -3.34 4.58
N ILE A 130 29.06 -4.34 5.08
CA ILE A 130 27.87 -4.91 4.42
C ILE A 130 26.68 -3.96 4.54
N PHE A 131 26.56 -3.29 5.70
CA PHE A 131 25.48 -2.38 6.07
C PHE A 131 26.03 -1.01 6.46
N PRO A 132 26.31 -0.12 5.49
CA PRO A 132 26.98 1.17 5.74
C PRO A 132 26.23 2.15 6.66
N ASP A 133 24.96 1.90 6.93
CA ASP A 133 24.11 2.67 7.84
C ASP A 133 24.23 2.22 9.30
N LEU A 134 24.95 1.13 9.59
CA LEU A 134 25.25 0.71 10.96
C LEU A 134 26.41 1.50 11.55
N ASP A 135 26.24 2.02 12.76
CA ASP A 135 27.33 2.59 13.54
C ASP A 135 28.22 1.45 14.07
N GLU A 136 29.43 1.34 13.49
CA GLU A 136 30.41 0.30 13.82
C GLU A 136 30.75 0.26 15.31
N GLU A 137 31.00 1.44 15.92
CA GLU A 137 31.39 1.50 17.34
C GLU A 137 30.24 1.13 18.28
N ALA A 138 29.03 1.60 17.96
CA ALA A 138 27.84 1.23 18.72
C ALA A 138 27.55 -0.28 18.60
N LEU A 139 27.71 -0.85 17.40
CA LEU A 139 27.55 -2.28 17.16
C LEU A 139 28.62 -3.09 17.90
N ALA A 140 29.91 -2.69 17.83
CA ALA A 140 31.00 -3.35 18.54
C ALA A 140 30.75 -3.39 20.05
N ARG A 141 30.30 -2.28 20.64
CA ARG A 141 29.95 -2.25 22.08
C ARG A 141 28.85 -3.27 22.41
N ARG A 142 27.84 -3.40 21.54
CA ARG A 142 26.72 -4.33 21.76
C ARG A 142 27.12 -5.79 21.56
N LEU A 143 27.99 -6.08 20.58
CA LEU A 143 28.48 -7.43 20.29
C LEU A 143 29.57 -7.91 21.24
N THR A 144 30.16 -7.05 22.08
CA THR A 144 31.13 -7.39 23.11
C THR A 144 30.59 -7.26 24.53
N ASP A 145 29.32 -6.97 24.70
CA ASP A 145 28.64 -6.82 26.00
C ASP A 145 28.46 -8.19 26.68
N PRO A 146 29.15 -8.49 27.80
CA PRO A 146 29.10 -9.80 28.45
C PRO A 146 27.75 -10.11 29.12
N ASP A 147 26.95 -9.10 29.43
CA ASP A 147 25.64 -9.24 30.07
C ASP A 147 24.53 -9.52 29.05
N ARG A 148 24.80 -9.33 27.79
CA ARG A 148 23.85 -9.51 26.70
C ARG A 148 23.95 -10.94 26.14
N ARG A 149 22.81 -11.61 26.03
CA ARG A 149 22.76 -12.97 25.45
C ARG A 149 22.38 -12.98 23.98
N PHE A 150 21.59 -12.01 23.57
CA PHE A 150 21.02 -11.90 22.24
C PHE A 150 20.98 -10.44 21.77
N TYR A 151 21.25 -10.21 20.48
CA TYR A 151 21.11 -8.90 19.89
C TYR A 151 20.62 -9.01 18.44
N TRP A 152 19.53 -8.30 18.14
CA TRP A 152 19.00 -8.20 16.80
C TRP A 152 19.79 -7.15 16.01
N ILE A 153 20.47 -7.57 14.92
CA ILE A 153 21.31 -6.66 14.10
C ILE A 153 20.45 -6.07 12.97
N ARG A 154 19.76 -6.95 12.22
CA ARG A 154 18.87 -6.57 11.13
C ARG A 154 17.64 -7.46 11.11
N SER A 155 16.47 -6.84 10.94
CA SER A 155 15.21 -7.57 10.79
C SER A 155 14.99 -8.10 9.38
N ARG A 156 15.67 -7.51 8.38
CA ARG A 156 15.58 -7.90 6.97
C ARG A 156 16.94 -7.81 6.32
N VAL A 157 17.36 -8.86 5.64
CA VAL A 157 18.60 -8.91 4.86
C VAL A 157 18.32 -9.53 3.50
N SER A 158 18.91 -9.00 2.43
CA SER A 158 18.80 -9.62 1.11
C SER A 158 19.59 -10.94 1.07
N PRO A 159 19.32 -11.82 0.10
CA PRO A 159 20.10 -13.05 -0.07
C PRO A 159 21.61 -12.79 -0.19
N GLU A 160 22.00 -11.73 -0.89
CA GLU A 160 23.41 -11.32 -1.04
C GLU A 160 23.99 -10.84 0.30
N GLN A 161 23.24 -10.06 1.05
CA GLN A 161 23.64 -9.58 2.38
C GLN A 161 23.70 -10.74 3.39
N ALA A 162 22.76 -11.70 3.30
CA ALA A 162 22.76 -12.90 4.12
C ALA A 162 24.02 -13.75 3.84
N GLN A 163 24.37 -13.95 2.57
CA GLN A 163 25.56 -14.66 2.18
C GLN A 163 26.82 -13.91 2.64
N ALA A 164 26.91 -12.60 2.43
CA ALA A 164 28.03 -11.79 2.89
C ALA A 164 28.20 -11.82 4.42
N ALA A 165 27.11 -11.78 5.18
CA ALA A 165 27.14 -11.92 6.63
C ALA A 165 27.60 -13.32 7.08
N HIS A 166 27.17 -14.37 6.36
CA HIS A 166 27.63 -15.74 6.61
C HIS A 166 29.13 -15.90 6.33
N ASP A 167 29.64 -15.28 5.27
CA ASP A 167 31.04 -15.35 4.85
C ASP A 167 32.00 -14.67 5.84
N ILE A 168 31.49 -13.83 6.77
CA ILE A 168 32.30 -13.32 7.90
C ILE A 168 32.85 -14.47 8.72
N GLY A 169 32.14 -15.61 8.77
CA GLY A 169 32.56 -16.81 9.50
C GLY A 169 32.60 -16.62 11.02
N GLU A 170 31.77 -15.71 11.57
CA GLU A 170 31.64 -15.51 13.01
C GLU A 170 30.58 -16.44 13.59
N PRO A 171 30.92 -17.41 14.45
CA PRO A 171 29.94 -18.40 14.95
C PRO A 171 28.79 -17.80 15.75
N GLY A 172 28.97 -16.61 16.27
CA GLY A 172 27.93 -15.91 17.01
C GLY A 172 26.89 -15.20 16.13
N LEU A 173 27.12 -15.11 14.80
CA LEU A 173 26.16 -14.52 13.86
C LEU A 173 25.22 -15.59 13.29
N TRP A 174 23.94 -15.35 13.35
CA TRP A 174 22.92 -16.29 12.91
C TRP A 174 21.94 -15.62 11.95
N LEU A 175 21.47 -16.41 10.99
CA LEU A 175 20.40 -16.05 10.06
C LEU A 175 19.16 -16.87 10.39
N GLY A 176 18.07 -16.20 10.75
CA GLY A 176 16.78 -16.82 10.98
C GLY A 176 15.84 -16.55 9.80
N PRO A 177 15.09 -17.55 9.30
CA PRO A 177 14.04 -17.29 8.31
C PRO A 177 13.02 -16.31 8.90
N ARG A 178 12.55 -15.38 8.07
CA ARG A 178 11.57 -14.37 8.46
C ARG A 178 10.71 -14.00 7.28
N GLU A 179 9.43 -13.86 7.51
CA GLU A 179 8.52 -13.32 6.54
C GLU A 179 8.46 -11.80 6.61
N MET A 180 8.28 -11.21 5.47
CA MET A 180 8.01 -9.78 5.34
C MET A 180 6.87 -9.55 4.35
N ARG A 181 6.05 -8.55 4.64
CA ARG A 181 5.08 -8.05 3.68
C ARG A 181 5.80 -7.20 2.64
N LEU A 182 5.59 -7.50 1.36
CA LEU A 182 6.18 -6.80 0.22
C LEU A 182 5.08 -6.15 -0.61
N TYR A 183 5.31 -4.90 -0.97
CA TYR A 183 4.50 -4.10 -1.90
C TYR A 183 5.31 -3.90 -3.19
N PRO A 184 5.20 -4.81 -4.18
CA PRO A 184 6.13 -4.84 -5.31
C PRO A 184 6.00 -3.64 -6.25
N ASN A 185 4.91 -2.87 -6.13
CA ASN A 185 4.64 -1.69 -6.96
C ASN A 185 5.10 -0.37 -6.30
N GLY A 186 5.87 -0.43 -5.21
CA GLY A 186 6.40 0.76 -4.52
C GLY A 186 5.29 1.67 -4.02
N THR A 187 5.29 2.93 -4.43
CA THR A 187 4.34 3.96 -3.98
C THR A 187 2.94 3.81 -4.55
N LEU A 188 2.73 2.96 -5.57
CA LEU A 188 1.42 2.80 -6.20
C LEU A 188 0.38 2.23 -5.23
N ALA A 189 -0.78 2.85 -5.19
CA ALA A 189 -1.91 2.52 -4.32
C ALA A 189 -1.57 2.56 -2.82
N ALA A 190 -0.50 3.27 -2.41
CA ALA A 190 -0.04 3.32 -1.03
C ALA A 190 -1.12 3.72 -0.02
N HIS A 191 -1.95 4.71 -0.34
CA HIS A 191 -3.04 5.17 0.52
C HIS A 191 -4.21 4.18 0.59
N VAL A 192 -4.36 3.28 -0.39
CA VAL A 192 -5.34 2.20 -0.34
C VAL A 192 -4.81 1.04 0.47
N LEU A 193 -3.58 0.58 0.18
CA LEU A 193 -2.96 -0.54 0.88
C LEU A 193 -2.65 -0.21 2.33
N GLY A 194 -2.14 0.99 2.59
CA GLY A 194 -1.78 1.47 3.92
C GLY A 194 -0.43 0.97 4.38
N GLY A 195 -0.38 -0.22 4.96
CA GLY A 195 0.87 -0.86 5.35
C GLY A 195 0.75 -1.71 6.60
N THR A 196 1.83 -2.43 6.87
CA THR A 196 1.95 -3.36 7.97
C THR A 196 3.09 -2.98 8.91
N ALA A 197 3.04 -3.51 10.12
CA ALA A 197 4.13 -3.49 11.09
C ALA A 197 4.30 -4.88 11.69
N TYR A 198 5.43 -5.10 12.35
CA TYR A 198 5.63 -6.32 13.10
C TYR A 198 5.00 -6.19 14.49
N GLY A 199 4.12 -7.14 14.84
CA GLY A 199 3.57 -7.32 16.17
C GLY A 199 4.51 -8.11 17.08
N GLN A 200 4.08 -9.29 17.55
CA GLN A 200 4.95 -10.18 18.32
C GLN A 200 6.08 -10.71 17.45
N GLN A 201 7.31 -10.68 17.97
CA GLN A 201 8.49 -11.08 17.24
C GLN A 201 9.23 -12.18 17.99
N GLY A 202 9.33 -13.36 17.36
CA GLY A 202 10.22 -14.44 17.74
C GLY A 202 11.50 -14.46 16.91
N VAL A 203 12.41 -15.38 17.19
CA VAL A 203 13.68 -15.53 16.45
C VAL A 203 13.44 -15.99 15.01
N THR A 204 12.47 -16.87 14.80
CA THR A 204 12.19 -17.52 13.51
C THR A 204 10.85 -17.13 12.90
N ALA A 205 10.03 -16.36 13.60
CA ALA A 205 8.74 -15.90 13.09
C ALA A 205 8.43 -14.49 13.61
N ALA A 206 7.68 -13.74 12.85
CA ALA A 206 7.17 -12.43 13.24
C ALA A 206 5.73 -12.30 12.76
N GLU A 207 4.87 -11.91 13.68
CA GLU A 207 3.50 -11.55 13.35
C GLU A 207 3.50 -10.29 12.48
N ILE A 208 2.80 -10.34 11.34
CA ILE A 208 2.61 -9.19 10.45
C ILE A 208 1.21 -8.64 10.69
N GLN A 209 1.11 -7.46 11.26
CA GLN A 209 -0.15 -6.78 11.57
C GLN A 209 -0.40 -5.62 10.63
N GLY A 210 -1.62 -5.47 10.13
CA GLY A 210 -2.06 -4.30 9.39
C GLY A 210 -2.17 -3.08 10.31
N VAL A 211 -1.53 -1.96 9.96
CA VAL A 211 -1.53 -0.73 10.79
C VAL A 211 -2.26 0.44 10.15
N ALA A 212 -2.55 0.37 8.87
CA ALA A 212 -3.23 1.42 8.11
C ALA A 212 -3.89 0.89 6.84
N GLY A 213 -4.82 1.65 6.30
CA GLY A 213 -5.48 1.35 5.01
C GLY A 213 -6.22 0.02 5.02
N LEU A 214 -6.23 -0.64 3.87
CA LEU A 214 -6.86 -1.94 3.70
C LEU A 214 -6.19 -3.03 4.55
N GLU A 215 -4.86 -3.00 4.67
CA GLU A 215 -4.12 -3.97 5.51
C GLU A 215 -4.65 -3.98 6.94
N TYR A 216 -5.01 -2.82 7.50
CA TYR A 216 -5.63 -2.73 8.83
C TYR A 216 -7.09 -3.22 8.83
N THR A 217 -7.89 -2.80 7.84
CA THR A 217 -9.33 -3.12 7.84
C THR A 217 -9.59 -4.61 7.56
N ALA A 218 -8.72 -5.23 6.76
CA ALA A 218 -8.80 -6.64 6.40
C ALA A 218 -7.84 -7.53 7.21
N ASP A 219 -7.29 -7.03 8.32
CA ASP A 219 -6.24 -7.72 9.08
C ASP A 219 -6.63 -9.12 9.49
N ASP A 220 -7.79 -9.28 10.14
CA ASP A 220 -8.31 -10.59 10.58
C ASP A 220 -8.42 -11.59 9.41
N ARG A 221 -8.92 -11.13 8.24
CA ARG A 221 -9.06 -11.99 7.06
C ARG A 221 -7.71 -12.34 6.43
N LEU A 222 -6.82 -11.35 6.35
CA LEU A 222 -5.51 -11.55 5.70
C LEU A 222 -4.59 -12.44 6.54
N SER A 223 -4.76 -12.44 7.87
CA SER A 223 -3.97 -13.23 8.81
C SER A 223 -4.63 -14.58 9.18
N ASP A 224 -5.78 -14.91 8.61
CA ASP A 224 -6.48 -16.16 8.83
C ASP A 224 -5.73 -17.32 8.14
N PRO A 225 -5.18 -18.28 8.87
CA PRO A 225 -4.46 -19.41 8.29
C PRO A 225 -5.31 -20.27 7.33
N ASP A 226 -6.62 -20.35 7.55
CA ASP A 226 -7.53 -21.09 6.68
C ASP A 226 -7.76 -20.38 5.33
N LEU A 227 -7.41 -19.09 5.26
CA LEU A 227 -7.54 -18.25 4.07
C LEU A 227 -6.19 -17.81 3.50
N ALA A 228 -5.06 -18.30 3.99
CA ALA A 228 -3.73 -17.90 3.57
C ALA A 228 -3.50 -18.04 2.04
N ASP A 229 -4.01 -19.12 1.46
CA ASP A 229 -3.92 -19.40 0.01
C ASP A 229 -5.06 -18.73 -0.81
N VAL A 230 -5.98 -18.01 -0.15
CA VAL A 230 -7.11 -17.36 -0.82
C VAL A 230 -6.86 -15.86 -0.92
N PRO A 231 -6.41 -15.35 -2.07
CA PRO A 231 -6.07 -13.94 -2.21
C PRO A 231 -7.28 -13.02 -2.02
N LEU A 232 -7.05 -11.81 -1.52
CA LEU A 232 -8.03 -10.75 -1.45
C LEU A 232 -8.01 -9.94 -2.74
N SER A 233 -9.07 -10.06 -3.56
CA SER A 233 -9.19 -9.32 -4.83
C SER A 233 -9.84 -7.96 -4.62
N LEU A 234 -9.14 -6.90 -5.02
CA LEU A 234 -9.63 -5.52 -4.98
C LEU A 234 -10.36 -5.13 -6.27
N SER A 235 -11.13 -4.07 -6.17
CA SER A 235 -11.76 -3.40 -7.32
C SER A 235 -10.79 -2.51 -8.10
N LEU A 236 -9.61 -2.20 -7.54
CA LEU A 236 -8.57 -1.41 -8.19
C LEU A 236 -8.07 -2.08 -9.48
N ASP A 237 -7.78 -1.25 -10.49
CA ASP A 237 -7.00 -1.63 -11.66
C ASP A 237 -5.62 -0.98 -11.58
N LEU A 238 -4.57 -1.78 -11.44
CA LEU A 238 -3.19 -1.27 -11.27
C LEU A 238 -2.73 -0.42 -12.46
N GLY A 239 -3.18 -0.71 -13.67
CA GLY A 239 -2.85 0.09 -14.86
C GLY A 239 -3.53 1.46 -14.84
N VAL A 240 -4.80 1.50 -14.44
CA VAL A 240 -5.55 2.76 -14.27
C VAL A 240 -4.98 3.56 -13.10
N GLN A 241 -4.68 2.90 -11.97
CA GLN A 241 -4.09 3.51 -10.78
C GLN A 241 -2.75 4.20 -11.13
N SER A 242 -1.87 3.52 -11.86
CA SER A 242 -0.58 4.07 -12.28
C SER A 242 -0.73 5.34 -13.12
N ILE A 243 -1.66 5.34 -14.08
CA ILE A 243 -1.91 6.52 -14.92
C ILE A 243 -2.47 7.66 -14.08
N VAL A 244 -3.42 7.38 -13.18
CA VAL A 244 -4.07 8.41 -12.35
C VAL A 244 -3.06 9.05 -11.41
N GLU A 245 -2.18 8.27 -10.77
CA GLU A 245 -1.13 8.80 -9.89
C GLU A 245 -0.09 9.62 -10.66
N GLU A 246 0.35 9.15 -11.83
CA GLU A 246 1.30 9.86 -12.68
C GLU A 246 0.74 11.20 -13.15
N VAL A 247 -0.52 11.22 -13.64
CA VAL A 247 -1.15 12.44 -14.13
C VAL A 247 -1.43 13.41 -12.99
N LEU A 248 -1.88 12.91 -11.82
CA LEU A 248 -2.08 13.74 -10.63
C LEU A 248 -0.76 14.36 -10.16
N GLY A 249 0.31 13.57 -10.04
CA GLY A 249 1.62 14.04 -9.61
C GLY A 249 2.20 15.08 -10.57
N SER A 250 2.11 14.84 -11.88
CA SER A 250 2.52 15.80 -12.92
C SER A 250 1.69 17.08 -12.85
N GLY A 251 0.38 16.97 -12.64
CA GLY A 251 -0.52 18.11 -12.47
C GLY A 251 -0.17 18.95 -11.25
N ILE A 252 0.11 18.33 -10.12
CA ILE A 252 0.54 19.02 -8.89
C ILE A 252 1.83 19.80 -9.11
N GLN A 253 2.81 19.19 -9.78
CA GLN A 253 4.08 19.85 -10.08
C GLN A 253 3.90 21.02 -11.05
N MET A 254 3.14 20.83 -12.13
CA MET A 254 2.90 21.84 -13.16
C MET A 254 2.12 23.04 -12.62
N LEU A 255 1.12 22.78 -11.77
CA LEU A 255 0.23 23.80 -11.20
C LEU A 255 0.72 24.32 -9.84
N HIS A 256 1.92 23.95 -9.43
CA HIS A 256 2.50 24.33 -8.12
C HIS A 256 1.54 24.08 -6.94
N ALA A 257 0.67 23.07 -7.07
CA ALA A 257 -0.29 22.74 -6.03
C ALA A 257 0.41 22.12 -4.82
N ARG A 258 -0.13 22.38 -3.63
CA ARG A 258 0.38 21.82 -2.38
C ARG A 258 0.13 20.30 -2.30
N ALA A 259 -1.01 19.87 -2.81
CA ALA A 259 -1.48 18.51 -2.70
C ALA A 259 -2.65 18.23 -3.63
N GLY A 260 -3.07 16.96 -3.73
CA GLY A 260 -4.26 16.63 -4.50
C GLY A 260 -4.74 15.20 -4.28
N SER A 261 -5.92 14.91 -4.80
CA SER A 261 -6.49 13.57 -4.87
C SER A 261 -7.25 13.36 -6.18
N ALA A 262 -7.31 12.10 -6.61
CA ALA A 262 -8.12 11.70 -7.75
C ALA A 262 -8.81 10.36 -7.48
N ILE A 263 -10.05 10.23 -7.91
CA ILE A 263 -10.89 9.04 -7.73
C ILE A 263 -11.51 8.68 -9.08
N ILE A 264 -11.39 7.42 -9.46
CA ILE A 264 -12.16 6.81 -10.56
C ILE A 264 -13.01 5.71 -9.95
N MET A 265 -14.32 5.81 -10.07
CA MET A 265 -15.26 4.87 -9.47
C MET A 265 -16.32 4.46 -10.48
N ASP A 266 -16.67 3.18 -10.52
CA ASP A 266 -17.78 2.68 -11.33
C ASP A 266 -19.10 3.25 -10.79
N ALA A 267 -19.86 3.93 -11.66
CA ALA A 267 -21.08 4.63 -11.28
C ALA A 267 -22.26 3.69 -10.95
N GLN A 268 -22.21 2.43 -11.38
CA GLN A 268 -23.28 1.46 -11.18
C GLN A 268 -23.02 0.58 -9.95
N THR A 269 -21.76 0.24 -9.69
CA THR A 269 -21.38 -0.72 -8.66
C THR A 269 -20.80 -0.09 -7.41
N GLY A 270 -20.25 1.13 -7.51
CA GLY A 270 -19.49 1.78 -6.45
C GLY A 270 -18.06 1.23 -6.31
N GLU A 271 -17.64 0.29 -7.17
CA GLU A 271 -16.26 -0.21 -7.18
C GLU A 271 -15.28 0.92 -7.49
N VAL A 272 -14.33 1.17 -6.60
CA VAL A 272 -13.25 2.13 -6.80
C VAL A 272 -12.21 1.49 -7.70
N VAL A 273 -12.06 2.03 -8.92
CA VAL A 273 -11.11 1.54 -9.92
C VAL A 273 -9.71 2.12 -9.71
N ALA A 274 -9.65 3.37 -9.25
CA ALA A 274 -8.41 4.03 -8.84
C ALA A 274 -8.69 5.08 -7.74
N LEU A 275 -7.77 5.18 -6.79
CA LEU A 275 -7.78 6.20 -5.74
C LEU A 275 -6.34 6.67 -5.51
N ALA A 276 -6.06 7.90 -5.88
CA ALA A 276 -4.78 8.56 -5.69
C ALA A 276 -4.88 9.69 -4.68
N SER A 277 -3.87 9.82 -3.83
CA SER A 277 -3.64 10.96 -2.94
C SER A 277 -2.17 11.34 -2.97
N ALA A 278 -1.88 12.63 -3.08
CA ALA A 278 -0.51 13.13 -3.14
C ALA A 278 -0.35 14.33 -2.17
N PRO A 279 0.84 14.45 -1.51
CA PRO A 279 2.01 13.57 -1.62
C PRO A 279 1.74 12.13 -1.17
N THR A 280 2.56 11.18 -1.67
CA THR A 280 2.45 9.74 -1.38
C THR A 280 3.67 9.23 -0.61
N PHE A 281 3.66 7.96 -0.24
CA PHE A 281 4.74 7.28 0.48
C PHE A 281 4.95 5.87 -0.08
N ASP A 282 6.07 5.23 0.29
CA ASP A 282 6.30 3.81 -0.01
C ASP A 282 5.83 2.95 1.19
N PRO A 283 4.86 2.02 1.02
CA PRO A 283 4.44 1.12 2.09
C PRO A 283 5.55 0.20 2.60
N ASN A 284 6.58 -0.08 1.77
CA ASN A 284 7.75 -0.87 2.18
C ASN A 284 8.66 -0.10 3.17
N ASP A 285 8.63 1.25 3.11
CA ASP A 285 9.37 2.16 4.00
C ASP A 285 8.44 3.26 4.50
N ARG A 286 7.36 2.82 5.15
CA ARG A 286 6.29 3.71 5.61
C ARG A 286 6.81 4.66 6.69
N PRO A 287 6.72 5.99 6.48
CA PRO A 287 7.16 6.96 7.47
C PRO A 287 6.33 6.89 8.75
N ALA A 288 6.95 7.26 9.87
CA ALA A 288 6.24 7.40 11.14
C ALA A 288 5.17 8.51 11.05
N PRO A 289 4.01 8.36 11.70
CA PRO A 289 3.04 9.44 11.81
C PRO A 289 3.68 10.70 12.44
N PRO A 290 3.37 11.90 11.92
CA PRO A 290 3.89 13.13 12.50
C PRO A 290 3.33 13.32 13.91
N THR A 291 4.18 13.76 14.82
CA THR A 291 3.80 14.11 16.20
C THR A 291 3.52 15.61 16.38
N GLU A 292 3.91 16.42 15.40
CA GLU A 292 3.75 17.87 15.39
C GLU A 292 3.34 18.36 13.99
N GLY A 293 2.75 19.54 13.91
CA GLY A 293 2.31 20.17 12.66
C GLY A 293 0.88 19.81 12.24
N ASP A 294 0.49 20.26 11.05
CA ASP A 294 -0.82 19.91 10.47
C ASP A 294 -0.78 18.48 9.91
N PRO A 295 -1.65 17.58 10.38
CA PRO A 295 -1.73 16.23 9.82
C PRO A 295 -1.92 16.20 8.29
N ALA A 296 -2.54 17.22 7.71
CA ALA A 296 -2.73 17.36 6.28
C ALA A 296 -1.41 17.58 5.49
N ASP A 297 -0.30 17.93 6.14
CA ASP A 297 1.01 18.05 5.51
C ASP A 297 1.73 16.69 5.37
N SER A 298 1.27 15.69 6.11
CA SER A 298 1.84 14.36 6.08
C SER A 298 1.60 13.66 4.74
N PRO A 299 2.58 12.94 4.18
CA PRO A 299 2.36 12.05 3.04
C PRO A 299 1.42 10.88 3.38
N LEU A 300 1.20 10.58 4.66
CA LEU A 300 0.27 9.54 5.11
C LEU A 300 -1.21 10.00 5.06
N PHE A 301 -1.47 11.29 4.88
CA PHE A 301 -2.83 11.82 4.88
C PHE A 301 -3.55 11.49 3.57
N ASN A 302 -4.56 10.64 3.65
CA ASN A 302 -5.38 10.24 2.50
C ASN A 302 -6.44 11.29 2.18
N ARG A 303 -6.12 12.19 1.27
CA ARG A 303 -6.98 13.35 0.92
C ARG A 303 -8.30 12.95 0.30
N ALA A 304 -8.36 11.80 -0.34
CA ALA A 304 -9.57 11.31 -0.98
C ALA A 304 -10.69 10.96 0.02
N VAL A 305 -10.31 10.48 1.23
CA VAL A 305 -11.25 9.98 2.24
C VAL A 305 -11.13 10.64 3.62
N GLN A 306 -10.03 11.38 3.90
CA GLN A 306 -9.83 12.12 5.15
C GLN A 306 -10.00 13.61 4.98
N GLY A 307 -9.61 14.16 3.82
CA GLY A 307 -9.67 15.59 3.56
C GLY A 307 -11.12 16.08 3.53
N LEU A 308 -11.48 16.90 4.50
CA LEU A 308 -12.78 17.58 4.57
C LEU A 308 -12.66 18.96 3.94
N TYR A 309 -13.32 19.13 2.81
CA TYR A 309 -13.26 20.36 2.02
C TYR A 309 -14.64 20.92 1.78
N GLU A 310 -14.75 22.25 1.83
CA GLU A 310 -15.81 22.95 1.13
C GLU A 310 -15.52 22.86 -0.36
N LEU A 311 -16.38 22.16 -1.11
CA LEU A 311 -16.06 21.80 -2.52
C LEU A 311 -16.60 22.80 -3.54
N GLY A 312 -17.18 23.90 -3.06
CA GLY A 312 -17.67 25.01 -3.89
C GLY A 312 -18.75 24.57 -4.87
N SER A 313 -18.71 25.15 -6.05
CA SER A 313 -19.78 25.05 -7.06
C SER A 313 -20.13 23.64 -7.57
N VAL A 314 -19.38 22.58 -7.21
CA VAL A 314 -19.81 21.20 -7.50
C VAL A 314 -21.08 20.83 -6.73
N MET A 315 -21.33 21.49 -5.60
CA MET A 315 -22.53 21.30 -4.80
C MET A 315 -23.81 21.83 -5.46
N LYS A 316 -23.71 22.75 -6.44
CA LYS A 316 -24.85 23.25 -7.20
C LYS A 316 -25.60 22.15 -7.93
N ALA A 317 -24.91 21.03 -8.27
CA ALA A 317 -25.54 19.87 -8.87
C ALA A 317 -26.69 19.31 -8.04
N PHE A 318 -26.53 19.31 -6.71
CA PHE A 318 -27.56 18.79 -5.79
C PHE A 318 -28.72 19.76 -5.61
N ALA A 319 -28.47 21.06 -5.59
CA ALA A 319 -29.54 22.07 -5.53
C ALA A 319 -30.40 22.05 -6.80
N VAL A 320 -29.76 21.97 -7.97
CA VAL A 320 -30.47 21.89 -9.27
C VAL A 320 -31.23 20.57 -9.38
N ALA A 321 -30.57 19.43 -9.07
CA ALA A 321 -31.20 18.11 -9.11
C ALA A 321 -32.43 18.05 -8.19
N GLN A 322 -32.35 18.59 -6.97
CA GLN A 322 -33.45 18.61 -6.01
C GLN A 322 -34.60 19.48 -6.50
N ALA A 323 -34.31 20.67 -7.04
CA ALA A 323 -35.36 21.55 -7.56
C ALA A 323 -36.12 20.94 -8.75
N LEU A 324 -35.38 20.23 -9.63
CA LEU A 324 -35.96 19.48 -10.76
C LEU A 324 -36.78 18.28 -10.27
N ASP A 325 -36.26 17.49 -9.35
CA ASP A 325 -36.91 16.27 -8.85
C ASP A 325 -38.18 16.55 -8.07
N LEU A 326 -38.23 17.68 -7.37
CA LEU A 326 -39.43 18.19 -6.69
C LEU A 326 -40.45 18.83 -7.67
N GLY A 327 -40.14 18.94 -8.96
CA GLY A 327 -40.99 19.61 -9.95
C GLY A 327 -41.16 21.11 -9.73
N LEU A 328 -40.26 21.74 -8.94
CA LEU A 328 -40.31 23.18 -8.69
C LEU A 328 -39.89 24.00 -9.91
N VAL A 329 -39.03 23.43 -10.74
CA VAL A 329 -38.52 24.06 -11.95
C VAL A 329 -38.33 23.03 -13.07
N THR A 330 -38.19 23.54 -14.30
CA THR A 330 -37.68 22.82 -15.47
C THR A 330 -36.36 23.44 -15.89
N PRO A 331 -35.54 22.82 -16.78
CA PRO A 331 -34.33 23.41 -17.29
C PRO A 331 -34.52 24.80 -17.91
N GLN A 332 -35.70 25.06 -18.49
CA GLN A 332 -36.07 26.32 -19.15
C GLN A 332 -36.66 27.37 -18.21
N THR A 333 -36.97 27.00 -16.95
CA THR A 333 -37.51 27.96 -15.97
C THR A 333 -36.52 29.10 -15.73
N MET A 334 -37.01 30.34 -15.87
CA MET A 334 -36.21 31.54 -15.65
C MET A 334 -36.10 31.86 -14.17
N VAL A 335 -34.85 32.06 -13.71
CA VAL A 335 -34.53 32.38 -12.31
C VAL A 335 -33.85 33.74 -12.26
N ASN A 336 -34.17 34.53 -11.25
CA ASN A 336 -33.56 35.84 -11.03
C ASN A 336 -32.06 35.69 -10.72
N THR A 337 -31.21 36.42 -11.46
CA THR A 337 -29.76 36.46 -11.28
C THR A 337 -29.23 37.87 -11.09
N ARG A 338 -30.15 38.85 -10.91
CA ARG A 338 -29.76 40.24 -10.67
C ARG A 338 -29.00 40.34 -9.34
N GLY A 339 -27.75 40.69 -9.41
CA GLY A 339 -26.88 40.87 -8.26
C GLY A 339 -26.81 42.29 -7.73
N PRO A 340 -26.26 42.44 -6.50
CA PRO A 340 -26.06 41.41 -5.49
C PRO A 340 -27.35 40.96 -4.80
N LEU A 341 -27.45 39.67 -4.44
CA LEU A 341 -28.56 39.18 -3.60
C LEU A 341 -28.22 39.45 -2.14
N ARG A 342 -29.04 40.32 -1.50
CA ARG A 342 -28.82 40.75 -0.09
C ARG A 342 -29.81 40.06 0.84
N ILE A 343 -29.28 39.48 1.93
CA ILE A 343 -30.06 38.82 2.96
C ILE A 343 -29.49 39.22 4.33
N GLY A 344 -30.21 40.14 4.97
CA GLY A 344 -29.70 40.77 6.18
C GLY A 344 -28.37 41.49 5.94
N ARG A 345 -27.30 41.02 6.59
CA ARG A 345 -25.93 41.54 6.43
C ARG A 345 -25.10 40.78 5.38
N PHE A 346 -25.65 39.71 4.83
CA PHE A 346 -24.95 38.87 3.87
C PHE A 346 -25.25 39.32 2.45
N GLU A 347 -24.24 39.18 1.58
CA GLU A 347 -24.32 39.53 0.18
C GLU A 347 -23.79 38.35 -0.66
N ILE A 348 -24.58 37.90 -1.64
CA ILE A 348 -24.20 36.83 -2.57
C ILE A 348 -23.98 37.45 -3.92
N ASN A 349 -22.83 37.20 -4.50
CA ASN A 349 -22.41 37.72 -5.80
C ASN A 349 -22.12 36.56 -6.76
N ASP A 350 -22.35 36.80 -8.04
CA ASP A 350 -21.85 35.98 -9.13
C ASP A 350 -20.44 36.42 -9.52
N PHE A 351 -19.70 35.54 -10.15
CA PHE A 351 -18.35 35.81 -10.65
C PHE A 351 -18.36 36.79 -11.85
N HIS A 352 -19.46 36.76 -12.62
CA HIS A 352 -19.74 37.69 -13.73
C HIS A 352 -21.17 38.20 -13.62
N ASP A 353 -21.44 39.36 -14.21
CA ASP A 353 -22.80 39.81 -14.37
C ASP A 353 -23.46 39.06 -15.54
N TYR A 354 -24.43 38.20 -15.22
CA TYR A 354 -25.20 37.41 -16.18
C TYR A 354 -26.53 38.07 -16.58
N GLY A 355 -26.77 39.29 -16.14
CA GLY A 355 -28.03 40.01 -16.36
C GLY A 355 -29.11 39.68 -15.34
N ALA A 356 -30.33 40.03 -15.68
CA ALA A 356 -31.45 39.98 -14.71
C ALA A 356 -32.01 38.57 -14.46
N GLN A 357 -31.88 37.69 -15.43
CA GLN A 357 -32.47 36.33 -15.37
C GLN A 357 -31.63 35.36 -16.23
N LEU A 358 -31.48 34.13 -15.75
CA LEU A 358 -30.97 32.98 -16.49
C LEU A 358 -32.00 31.84 -16.42
N SER A 359 -31.97 30.95 -17.41
CA SER A 359 -32.63 29.65 -17.30
C SER A 359 -31.95 28.79 -16.24
N VAL A 360 -32.63 27.84 -15.63
CA VAL A 360 -32.02 26.88 -14.68
C VAL A 360 -30.85 26.16 -15.36
N GLU A 361 -30.95 25.82 -16.62
CA GLU A 361 -29.88 25.27 -17.44
C GLU A 361 -28.63 26.20 -17.42
N ASP A 362 -28.83 27.48 -17.73
CA ASP A 362 -27.73 28.45 -17.78
C ASP A 362 -27.20 28.82 -16.38
N VAL A 363 -28.05 28.85 -15.35
CA VAL A 363 -27.63 28.96 -13.94
C VAL A 363 -26.59 27.87 -13.62
N PHE A 364 -26.84 26.64 -14.05
CA PHE A 364 -25.94 25.51 -13.81
C PHE A 364 -24.69 25.56 -14.69
N VAL A 365 -24.85 25.83 -15.99
CA VAL A 365 -23.75 25.84 -16.99
C VAL A 365 -22.76 26.95 -16.69
N HIS A 366 -23.24 28.16 -16.38
CA HIS A 366 -22.40 29.32 -16.06
C HIS A 366 -22.07 29.42 -14.58
N SER A 367 -22.64 28.53 -13.75
CA SER A 367 -22.33 28.43 -12.33
C SER A 367 -22.74 29.66 -11.51
N SER A 368 -23.96 30.22 -11.75
CA SER A 368 -24.49 31.37 -10.99
C SER A 368 -24.73 30.99 -9.51
N ASN A 369 -24.13 31.71 -8.57
CA ASN A 369 -24.39 31.61 -7.13
C ASN A 369 -25.79 32.13 -6.79
N ILE A 370 -26.13 33.30 -7.36
CA ILE A 370 -27.41 33.97 -7.11
C ILE A 370 -28.58 33.10 -7.57
N GLY A 371 -28.50 32.59 -8.82
CA GLY A 371 -29.54 31.70 -9.34
C GLY A 371 -29.71 30.43 -8.48
N THR A 372 -28.58 29.84 -8.06
CA THR A 372 -28.62 28.64 -7.21
C THR A 372 -29.16 28.94 -5.80
N ALA A 373 -28.84 30.10 -5.22
CA ALA A 373 -29.37 30.53 -3.94
C ALA A 373 -30.91 30.69 -3.98
N HIS A 374 -31.46 31.20 -5.10
CA HIS A 374 -32.90 31.26 -5.31
C HIS A 374 -33.53 29.87 -5.42
N LEU A 375 -32.88 28.89 -6.06
CA LEU A 375 -33.35 27.50 -6.05
C LEU A 375 -33.40 26.93 -4.64
N ALA A 376 -32.35 27.21 -3.82
CA ALA A 376 -32.34 26.80 -2.41
C ALA A 376 -33.48 27.43 -1.58
N GLN A 377 -33.82 28.68 -1.83
CA GLN A 377 -34.98 29.33 -1.20
C GLN A 377 -36.30 28.63 -1.58
N MET A 378 -36.46 28.25 -2.85
CA MET A 378 -37.66 27.51 -3.32
C MET A 378 -37.73 26.11 -2.68
N ILE A 379 -36.62 25.44 -2.50
CA ILE A 379 -36.50 24.11 -1.86
C ILE A 379 -36.84 24.20 -0.37
N GLY A 380 -36.22 25.14 0.33
CA GLY A 380 -36.29 25.32 1.77
C GLY A 380 -35.27 24.48 2.55
N PRO A 381 -34.90 24.93 3.75
CA PRO A 381 -33.75 24.37 4.50
C PRO A 381 -33.98 22.92 4.95
N GLU A 382 -35.15 22.55 5.40
CA GLU A 382 -35.44 21.19 5.87
C GLU A 382 -35.35 20.16 4.74
N ARG A 383 -36.01 20.44 3.61
CA ARG A 383 -35.97 19.55 2.44
C ARG A 383 -34.57 19.39 1.88
N GLN A 384 -33.78 20.48 1.86
CA GLN A 384 -32.38 20.42 1.43
C GLN A 384 -31.54 19.52 2.36
N ARG A 385 -31.69 19.68 3.68
CA ARG A 385 -30.96 18.88 4.67
C ARG A 385 -31.27 17.38 4.51
N ASP A 386 -32.56 17.03 4.38
CA ASP A 386 -32.97 15.64 4.23
C ASP A 386 -32.48 15.02 2.90
N PHE A 387 -32.48 15.81 1.84
CA PHE A 387 -31.94 15.40 0.54
C PHE A 387 -30.43 15.14 0.60
N LEU A 388 -29.65 16.04 1.18
CA LEU A 388 -28.21 15.86 1.36
C LEU A 388 -27.87 14.67 2.27
N ARG A 389 -28.73 14.38 3.27
CA ARG A 389 -28.59 13.16 4.08
C ARG A 389 -28.79 11.90 3.24
N GLN A 390 -29.78 11.87 2.35
CA GLN A 390 -30.01 10.72 1.43
C GLN A 390 -28.82 10.47 0.50
N PHE A 391 -28.08 11.52 0.15
CA PHE A 391 -26.84 11.42 -0.63
C PHE A 391 -25.60 11.08 0.22
N GLY A 392 -25.77 10.84 1.53
CA GLY A 392 -24.68 10.45 2.43
C GLY A 392 -23.76 11.59 2.89
N PHE A 393 -24.11 12.86 2.62
CA PHE A 393 -23.26 14.01 2.96
C PHE A 393 -23.24 14.38 4.45
N LEU A 394 -24.04 13.73 5.28
CA LEU A 394 -24.12 14.05 6.71
C LEU A 394 -23.62 12.93 7.62
N GLU A 395 -23.05 11.87 7.05
CA GLU A 395 -22.60 10.67 7.76
C GLU A 395 -21.21 10.25 7.26
N ALA A 396 -20.50 9.44 8.05
CA ALA A 396 -19.23 8.85 7.61
C ALA A 396 -19.44 7.86 6.48
N LEU A 397 -18.50 7.81 5.54
CA LEU A 397 -18.57 6.86 4.43
C LEU A 397 -18.20 5.45 4.87
N PRO A 398 -19.02 4.45 4.55
CA PRO A 398 -18.74 3.05 4.85
C PRO A 398 -17.89 2.40 3.73
N ILE A 399 -16.63 2.83 3.62
CA ILE A 399 -15.60 2.23 2.75
C ILE A 399 -14.57 1.49 3.60
N GLU A 400 -13.84 0.53 3.00
CA GLU A 400 -12.87 -0.35 3.67
C GLU A 400 -11.55 0.37 4.02
N LEU A 401 -11.63 1.65 4.41
CA LEU A 401 -10.51 2.47 4.88
C LEU A 401 -10.84 3.00 6.27
N PRO A 402 -10.03 2.70 7.30
CA PRO A 402 -10.35 3.08 8.68
C PRO A 402 -10.38 4.60 8.88
N GLU A 403 -9.58 5.34 8.11
CA GLU A 403 -9.55 6.80 8.13
C GLU A 403 -10.83 7.45 7.62
N ALA A 404 -11.55 6.83 6.68
CA ALA A 404 -12.82 7.33 6.17
C ALA A 404 -13.91 7.36 7.25
N ARG A 405 -13.90 6.38 8.16
CA ARG A 405 -14.85 6.30 9.28
C ARG A 405 -14.67 7.41 10.30
N ARG A 406 -13.49 8.03 10.33
CA ARG A 406 -13.14 9.14 11.25
C ARG A 406 -13.40 10.51 10.63
N ALA A 407 -13.51 10.58 9.31
CA ALA A 407 -13.76 11.81 8.56
C ALA A 407 -15.26 12.15 8.55
N LEU A 408 -15.76 12.67 9.66
CA LEU A 408 -17.15 13.08 9.79
C LEU A 408 -17.37 14.41 9.06
N PRO A 409 -18.36 14.49 8.14
CA PRO A 409 -18.72 15.74 7.48
C PRO A 409 -18.98 16.87 8.47
N GLN A 410 -18.60 18.08 8.08
CA GLN A 410 -18.81 19.27 8.90
C GLN A 410 -19.90 20.13 8.28
N TYR A 411 -20.92 20.47 9.06
CA TYR A 411 -22.07 21.26 8.65
C TYR A 411 -22.60 22.09 9.84
N PRO A 412 -23.41 23.16 9.58
CA PRO A 412 -23.95 24.00 10.64
C PRO A 412 -24.90 23.26 11.57
N ASP A 413 -24.80 23.50 12.88
CA ASP A 413 -25.74 22.95 13.88
C ASP A 413 -27.17 23.33 13.59
N ARG A 414 -27.38 24.57 13.10
CA ARG A 414 -28.68 25.09 12.70
C ARG A 414 -28.74 25.28 11.18
N TRP A 415 -29.64 24.56 10.54
CA TRP A 415 -29.88 24.67 9.10
C TRP A 415 -30.88 25.80 8.83
N THR A 416 -30.38 27.02 8.66
CA THR A 416 -31.18 28.23 8.42
C THR A 416 -31.35 28.45 6.90
N GLU A 417 -32.21 29.39 6.50
CA GLU A 417 -32.35 29.81 5.11
C GLU A 417 -31.01 30.29 4.51
N VAL A 418 -30.25 31.07 5.28
CA VAL A 418 -28.92 31.54 4.87
C VAL A 418 -27.96 30.36 4.70
N SER A 419 -27.94 29.42 5.65
CA SER A 419 -27.10 28.21 5.56
C SER A 419 -27.50 27.38 4.33
N ALA A 420 -28.81 27.22 4.06
CA ALA A 420 -29.28 26.47 2.89
C ALA A 420 -28.80 27.10 1.58
N MET A 421 -28.82 28.43 1.49
CA MET A 421 -28.31 29.14 0.32
C MET A 421 -26.80 28.96 0.17
N THR A 422 -26.00 29.15 1.23
CA THR A 422 -24.53 29.00 1.14
C THR A 422 -24.13 27.57 0.81
N ILE A 423 -24.77 26.57 1.41
CA ILE A 423 -24.53 25.15 1.13
C ILE A 423 -24.88 24.81 -0.33
N SER A 424 -25.90 25.44 -0.91
CA SER A 424 -26.34 25.17 -2.28
C SER A 424 -25.26 25.47 -3.33
N TYR A 425 -24.36 26.42 -3.06
CA TYR A 425 -23.23 26.72 -3.93
C TYR A 425 -21.86 26.33 -3.32
N GLY A 426 -21.87 25.57 -2.20
CA GLY A 426 -20.72 24.79 -1.72
C GLY A 426 -19.93 25.42 -0.59
N HIS A 427 -20.54 26.30 0.23
CA HIS A 427 -19.95 26.85 1.45
C HIS A 427 -20.77 26.44 2.69
N GLY A 428 -20.10 26.19 3.81
CA GLY A 428 -20.75 25.78 5.06
C GLY A 428 -21.05 24.26 5.18
N LEU A 429 -20.62 23.46 4.20
CA LEU A 429 -20.63 21.99 4.25
C LEU A 429 -19.29 21.49 3.77
N ALA A 430 -18.50 20.88 4.66
CA ALA A 430 -17.24 20.25 4.31
C ALA A 430 -17.37 18.72 4.29
N VAL A 431 -17.01 18.12 3.18
CA VAL A 431 -17.09 16.67 2.91
C VAL A 431 -15.84 16.17 2.20
N THR A 432 -15.65 14.85 2.15
CA THR A 432 -14.50 14.29 1.44
C THR A 432 -14.77 14.16 -0.08
N PRO A 433 -13.73 14.13 -0.92
CA PRO A 433 -13.88 13.82 -2.35
C PRO A 433 -14.59 12.49 -2.62
N MET A 434 -14.46 11.50 -1.74
CA MET A 434 -15.14 10.21 -1.88
C MET A 434 -16.67 10.33 -1.63
N HIS A 435 -17.12 11.18 -0.68
CA HIS A 435 -18.55 11.49 -0.55
C HIS A 435 -19.10 12.05 -1.86
N LEU A 436 -18.35 12.96 -2.48
CA LEU A 436 -18.74 13.54 -3.75
C LEU A 436 -18.80 12.50 -4.87
N ALA A 437 -17.86 11.54 -4.91
CA ALA A 437 -17.86 10.46 -5.91
C ALA A 437 -19.12 9.60 -5.81
N ALA A 438 -19.48 9.15 -4.59
CA ALA A 438 -20.69 8.36 -4.36
C ALA A 438 -21.97 9.11 -4.75
N ALA A 439 -22.04 10.40 -4.37
CA ALA A 439 -23.18 11.24 -4.65
C ALA A 439 -23.32 11.57 -6.17
N TYR A 440 -22.21 11.82 -6.86
CA TYR A 440 -22.22 12.04 -8.32
C TYR A 440 -22.59 10.79 -9.10
N ALA A 441 -22.19 9.60 -8.62
CA ALA A 441 -22.66 8.35 -9.21
C ALA A 441 -24.19 8.28 -9.23
N ALA A 442 -24.85 8.62 -8.13
CA ALA A 442 -26.31 8.64 -8.06
C ALA A 442 -26.95 9.69 -8.99
N LEU A 443 -26.30 10.84 -9.19
CA LEU A 443 -26.81 11.85 -10.13
C LEU A 443 -26.81 11.37 -11.58
N VAL A 444 -25.94 10.42 -11.97
CA VAL A 444 -25.76 10.03 -13.36
C VAL A 444 -26.25 8.60 -13.69
N ASN A 445 -26.39 7.71 -12.71
CA ASN A 445 -26.69 6.28 -12.90
C ASN A 445 -28.19 5.94 -12.94
N GLY A 446 -29.06 6.94 -13.04
CA GLY A 446 -30.52 6.76 -12.97
C GLY A 446 -31.09 7.04 -11.59
N GLY A 447 -30.33 7.60 -10.66
CA GLY A 447 -30.81 8.12 -9.39
C GLY A 447 -30.70 7.17 -8.20
N THR A 448 -29.82 6.17 -8.26
CA THR A 448 -29.67 5.16 -7.22
C THR A 448 -28.33 5.35 -6.50
N MET A 449 -28.37 5.42 -5.17
CA MET A 449 -27.14 5.49 -4.37
C MET A 449 -26.31 4.22 -4.53
N VAL A 450 -25.00 4.39 -4.60
CA VAL A 450 -24.03 3.30 -4.57
C VAL A 450 -23.10 3.48 -3.38
N GLN A 451 -22.73 2.38 -2.75
CA GLN A 451 -21.75 2.40 -1.67
C GLN A 451 -20.35 2.20 -2.25
N PRO A 452 -19.44 3.16 -2.07
CA PRO A 452 -18.05 2.98 -2.48
C PRO A 452 -17.42 1.74 -1.83
N THR A 453 -16.65 0.99 -2.59
CA THR A 453 -15.94 -0.19 -2.11
C THR A 453 -14.61 -0.38 -2.83
N LEU A 454 -13.62 -0.86 -2.08
CA LEU A 454 -12.31 -1.29 -2.59
C LEU A 454 -12.30 -2.79 -2.93
N LEU A 455 -13.35 -3.51 -2.54
CA LEU A 455 -13.45 -4.95 -2.79
C LEU A 455 -14.17 -5.22 -4.11
N ARG A 456 -13.72 -6.26 -4.79
CA ARG A 456 -14.41 -6.78 -5.96
C ARG A 456 -15.77 -7.34 -5.56
N ARG A 457 -16.84 -6.88 -6.20
CA ARG A 457 -18.19 -7.35 -5.97
C ARG A 457 -18.77 -7.93 -7.27
N PRO A 458 -18.95 -9.25 -7.37
CA PRO A 458 -19.56 -9.86 -8.56
C PRO A 458 -21.04 -9.48 -8.70
N ASP A 459 -21.73 -9.31 -7.57
CA ASP A 459 -23.15 -8.97 -7.52
C ASP A 459 -23.38 -7.69 -6.73
N THR A 460 -23.99 -6.70 -7.36
CA THR A 460 -24.33 -5.43 -6.71
C THR A 460 -25.84 -5.35 -6.49
N THR A 461 -26.25 -5.23 -5.24
CA THR A 461 -27.63 -4.85 -4.92
C THR A 461 -27.75 -3.33 -5.05
N PRO A 462 -28.64 -2.80 -5.91
CA PRO A 462 -28.87 -1.37 -6.00
C PRO A 462 -29.28 -0.79 -4.65
N GLY A 463 -28.68 0.34 -4.29
CA GLY A 463 -29.06 1.09 -3.09
C GLY A 463 -30.42 1.80 -3.24
N PRO A 464 -30.78 2.64 -2.26
CA PRO A 464 -32.03 3.40 -2.33
C PRO A 464 -32.00 4.41 -3.48
N ARG A 465 -33.17 4.61 -4.10
CA ARG A 465 -33.36 5.67 -5.09
C ARG A 465 -33.50 7.02 -4.41
N VAL A 466 -32.67 7.98 -4.81
CA VAL A 466 -32.62 9.33 -4.21
C VAL A 466 -33.12 10.43 -5.16
N ILE A 467 -33.13 10.18 -6.47
CA ILE A 467 -33.79 11.02 -7.48
C ILE A 467 -34.45 10.14 -8.54
N SER A 468 -35.33 10.71 -9.30
CA SER A 468 -35.99 10.03 -10.42
C SER A 468 -35.02 9.76 -11.58
N PRO A 469 -35.23 8.70 -12.39
CA PRO A 469 -34.44 8.47 -13.60
C PRO A 469 -34.50 9.65 -14.58
N GLU A 470 -35.60 10.37 -14.61
CA GLU A 470 -35.75 11.55 -15.45
C GLU A 470 -34.89 12.70 -14.98
N THR A 471 -34.85 12.98 -13.68
CA THR A 471 -33.94 14.00 -13.11
C THR A 471 -32.49 13.63 -13.41
N SER A 472 -32.09 12.36 -13.24
CA SER A 472 -30.74 11.89 -13.60
C SER A 472 -30.45 12.11 -15.08
N ARG A 473 -31.41 11.84 -15.98
CA ARG A 473 -31.25 12.09 -17.43
C ARG A 473 -31.03 13.58 -17.73
N ILE A 474 -31.81 14.45 -17.10
CA ILE A 474 -31.63 15.90 -17.22
C ILE A 474 -30.25 16.33 -16.72
N MET A 475 -29.86 15.85 -15.54
CA MET A 475 -28.56 16.18 -14.97
C MET A 475 -27.39 15.76 -15.88
N ARG A 476 -27.46 14.60 -16.53
CA ARG A 476 -26.46 14.17 -17.51
C ARG A 476 -26.32 15.16 -18.67
N SER A 477 -27.45 15.64 -19.21
CA SER A 477 -27.44 16.69 -20.24
C SER A 477 -26.81 17.98 -19.73
N LEU A 478 -27.16 18.42 -18.53
CA LEU A 478 -26.61 19.62 -17.91
C LEU A 478 -25.09 19.50 -17.67
N PHE A 479 -24.62 18.38 -17.14
CA PHE A 479 -23.20 18.11 -16.95
C PHE A 479 -22.41 18.14 -18.27
N ARG A 480 -22.98 17.57 -19.34
CA ARG A 480 -22.36 17.62 -20.67
C ARG A 480 -22.25 19.05 -21.17
N GLN A 481 -23.25 19.87 -20.98
CA GLN A 481 -23.26 21.26 -21.40
C GLN A 481 -22.23 22.12 -20.63
N VAL A 482 -21.93 21.82 -19.36
CA VAL A 482 -20.85 22.49 -18.63
C VAL A 482 -19.50 22.29 -19.33
N VAL A 483 -19.27 21.13 -19.95
CA VAL A 483 -18.04 20.85 -20.72
C VAL A 483 -18.12 21.45 -22.13
N THR A 484 -19.26 21.35 -22.83
CA THR A 484 -19.32 21.81 -24.22
C THR A 484 -19.41 23.33 -24.39
N ARG A 485 -20.01 24.06 -23.41
CA ARG A 485 -20.23 25.50 -23.50
C ARG A 485 -20.10 26.27 -22.17
N GLY A 486 -19.66 25.58 -21.11
CA GLY A 486 -19.59 26.17 -19.77
C GLY A 486 -18.19 26.24 -19.17
N THR A 487 -18.14 26.23 -17.84
CA THR A 487 -16.92 26.45 -17.03
C THR A 487 -15.87 25.36 -17.14
N ALA A 488 -16.21 24.19 -17.71
CA ALA A 488 -15.30 23.05 -17.86
C ALA A 488 -14.91 22.80 -19.32
N SER A 489 -14.85 23.82 -20.17
CA SER A 489 -14.59 23.64 -21.61
C SER A 489 -13.24 23.01 -21.95
N LEU A 490 -12.24 23.12 -21.10
CA LEU A 490 -10.94 22.42 -21.22
C LEU A 490 -11.03 20.92 -20.85
N GLY A 491 -12.19 20.46 -20.41
CA GLY A 491 -12.47 19.07 -20.04
C GLY A 491 -12.93 18.17 -21.19
N GLU A 492 -13.05 18.70 -22.42
CA GLU A 492 -13.47 17.91 -23.57
C GLU A 492 -12.43 16.86 -23.95
N VAL A 493 -12.85 15.63 -24.03
CA VAL A 493 -12.06 14.50 -24.52
C VAL A 493 -12.82 13.85 -25.66
N ALA A 494 -12.34 14.08 -26.88
CA ALA A 494 -13.00 13.62 -28.09
C ALA A 494 -13.31 12.11 -28.04
N GLY A 495 -14.55 11.75 -28.26
CA GLY A 495 -15.01 10.37 -28.29
C GLY A 495 -15.39 9.76 -26.95
N TYR A 496 -15.16 10.44 -25.82
CA TYR A 496 -15.47 9.88 -24.50
C TYR A 496 -16.56 10.64 -23.72
N GLY A 497 -17.16 11.66 -24.33
CA GLY A 497 -18.36 12.31 -23.81
C GLY A 497 -18.28 12.75 -22.37
N VAL A 498 -17.18 13.38 -21.95
CA VAL A 498 -16.99 13.87 -20.60
C VAL A 498 -18.05 14.92 -20.26
N GLY A 499 -18.63 14.82 -19.08
CA GLY A 499 -19.50 15.83 -18.49
C GLY A 499 -19.18 15.99 -17.01
N GLY A 500 -19.48 17.16 -16.43
CA GLY A 500 -19.20 17.38 -15.03
C GLY A 500 -19.41 18.82 -14.60
N LYS A 501 -18.91 19.13 -13.41
CA LYS A 501 -19.01 20.47 -12.80
C LYS A 501 -17.69 20.87 -12.17
N THR A 502 -17.35 22.14 -12.32
CA THR A 502 -16.21 22.78 -11.65
C THR A 502 -16.64 23.30 -10.27
N GLY A 503 -15.75 23.18 -9.31
CA GLY A 503 -15.84 23.84 -8.02
C GLY A 503 -14.53 24.55 -7.70
N THR A 504 -14.64 25.76 -7.18
CA THR A 504 -13.53 26.50 -6.61
C THR A 504 -14.06 27.09 -5.32
N ALA A 505 -13.43 26.78 -4.21
CA ALA A 505 -13.79 27.29 -2.90
C ALA A 505 -12.57 27.89 -2.23
N ASP A 506 -12.73 29.05 -1.61
CA ASP A 506 -11.71 29.68 -0.78
C ASP A 506 -11.49 28.81 0.48
N LYS A 507 -10.24 28.69 0.92
CA LYS A 507 -9.91 27.90 2.11
C LYS A 507 -10.30 28.64 3.37
N PRO A 508 -10.93 27.96 4.35
CA PRO A 508 -11.20 28.55 5.66
C PRO A 508 -9.90 28.98 6.36
N ASN A 509 -9.91 30.17 6.93
CA ASN A 509 -8.80 30.68 7.71
C ASN A 509 -9.03 30.31 9.20
N PRO A 510 -8.08 29.64 9.88
CA PRO A 510 -8.18 29.31 11.31
C PRO A 510 -8.41 30.51 12.21
N GLN A 511 -8.07 31.72 11.76
CA GLN A 511 -8.30 32.98 12.47
C GLN A 511 -9.70 33.58 12.23
N GLY A 512 -10.52 32.89 11.40
CA GLY A 512 -11.87 33.29 11.01
C GLY A 512 -11.96 33.84 9.59
N GLY A 513 -13.07 33.56 8.91
CA GLY A 513 -13.26 33.89 7.50
C GLY A 513 -12.55 32.93 6.56
N TYR A 514 -12.18 33.44 5.39
CA TYR A 514 -11.51 32.70 4.31
C TYR A 514 -10.21 33.40 3.91
N TYR A 515 -9.29 32.66 3.32
CA TYR A 515 -8.11 33.25 2.66
C TYR A 515 -8.52 33.84 1.31
N ASP A 516 -7.96 34.99 0.97
CA ASP A 516 -8.25 35.67 -0.31
C ASP A 516 -7.48 35.05 -1.49
N ASP A 517 -6.40 34.29 -1.20
CA ASP A 517 -5.43 33.81 -2.18
C ASP A 517 -5.27 32.28 -2.21
N ARG A 518 -5.99 31.54 -1.38
CA ARG A 518 -5.89 30.09 -1.27
C ARG A 518 -7.21 29.42 -1.57
N VAL A 519 -7.19 28.52 -2.55
CA VAL A 519 -8.40 27.83 -3.00
C VAL A 519 -8.22 26.32 -3.00
N VAL A 520 -9.32 25.61 -2.86
CA VAL A 520 -9.45 24.20 -3.24
C VAL A 520 -10.18 24.18 -4.57
N ALA A 521 -9.55 23.60 -5.58
CA ALA A 521 -10.14 23.43 -6.91
C ALA A 521 -10.56 21.97 -7.12
N THR A 522 -11.80 21.76 -7.59
CA THR A 522 -12.37 20.43 -7.79
C THR A 522 -13.05 20.34 -9.16
N PHE A 523 -12.82 19.23 -9.86
CA PHE A 523 -13.66 18.78 -10.96
C PHE A 523 -14.35 17.48 -10.56
N ALA A 524 -15.67 17.48 -10.66
CA ALA A 524 -16.51 16.30 -10.43
C ALA A 524 -17.30 16.00 -11.72
N GLY A 525 -17.11 14.82 -12.27
CA GLY A 525 -17.73 14.46 -13.54
C GLY A 525 -17.92 12.96 -13.74
N ALA A 526 -18.38 12.60 -14.92
CA ALA A 526 -18.54 11.22 -15.35
C ALA A 526 -18.28 11.08 -16.85
N PHE A 527 -18.00 9.86 -17.28
CA PHE A 527 -17.80 9.51 -18.68
C PHE A 527 -18.14 8.04 -18.96
N PRO A 528 -18.65 7.71 -20.19
CA PRO A 528 -19.24 8.66 -21.12
C PRO A 528 -20.60 9.13 -20.60
N MET A 529 -20.98 10.40 -20.83
CA MET A 529 -22.17 10.98 -20.21
C MET A 529 -23.49 10.46 -20.77
N ASN A 530 -23.51 9.97 -21.99
CA ASN A 530 -24.67 9.32 -22.60
C ASN A 530 -24.99 7.94 -22.00
N ASP A 531 -23.94 7.20 -21.56
CA ASP A 531 -24.04 5.93 -20.82
C ASP A 531 -23.02 5.93 -19.68
N PRO A 532 -23.29 6.62 -18.56
CA PRO A 532 -22.31 6.86 -17.53
C PRO A 532 -21.83 5.57 -16.87
N ARG A 533 -20.55 5.29 -17.06
CA ARG A 533 -19.91 4.13 -16.49
C ARG A 533 -18.98 4.48 -15.33
N TYR A 534 -18.25 5.57 -15.46
CA TYR A 534 -17.26 5.97 -14.45
C TYR A 534 -17.48 7.41 -14.01
N VAL A 535 -17.39 7.60 -12.69
CA VAL A 535 -17.27 8.92 -12.06
C VAL A 535 -15.80 9.24 -11.90
N ILE A 536 -15.44 10.50 -12.15
CA ILE A 536 -14.12 11.06 -11.91
C ILE A 536 -14.22 12.26 -10.98
N ILE A 537 -13.44 12.23 -9.90
CA ILE A 537 -13.27 13.38 -9.01
C ILE A 537 -11.77 13.72 -8.98
N VAL A 538 -11.43 14.97 -9.27
CA VAL A 538 -10.06 15.48 -9.13
C VAL A 538 -10.11 16.71 -8.27
N THR A 539 -9.38 16.71 -7.16
CA THR A 539 -9.30 17.84 -6.21
C THR A 539 -7.85 18.20 -6.00
N MET A 540 -7.51 19.48 -6.10
CA MET A 540 -6.19 20.01 -5.80
C MET A 540 -6.26 21.15 -4.79
N ASP A 541 -5.29 21.16 -3.89
CA ASP A 541 -5.11 22.16 -2.86
C ASP A 541 -4.13 23.24 -3.34
N GLU A 542 -4.60 24.48 -3.40
CA GLU A 542 -3.85 25.68 -3.83
C GLU A 542 -3.20 25.57 -5.23
N PRO A 543 -3.90 25.06 -6.27
CA PRO A 543 -3.31 25.02 -7.61
C PRO A 543 -3.26 26.40 -8.25
N GLN A 544 -2.17 26.67 -9.00
CA GLN A 544 -1.95 27.93 -9.69
C GLN A 544 -1.46 27.68 -11.11
N GLU A 545 -2.02 28.39 -12.07
CA GLU A 545 -1.62 28.39 -13.48
C GLU A 545 -1.37 29.81 -13.93
N THR A 546 -0.34 30.05 -14.71
CA THR A 546 -0.06 31.39 -15.30
C THR A 546 -0.25 31.35 -16.80
N VAL A 547 -1.33 31.93 -17.27
CA VAL A 547 -1.65 32.02 -18.69
C VAL A 547 -1.59 33.48 -19.15
N GLY A 548 -0.70 33.78 -20.10
CA GLY A 548 -0.55 35.12 -20.62
C GLY A 548 -0.14 36.19 -19.59
N GLY A 549 0.60 35.78 -18.54
CA GLY A 549 1.02 36.65 -17.43
C GLY A 549 -0.08 36.89 -16.37
N VAL A 550 -1.23 36.25 -16.50
CA VAL A 550 -2.33 36.32 -15.53
C VAL A 550 -2.38 35.02 -14.74
N GLU A 551 -2.34 35.13 -13.42
CA GLU A 551 -2.50 33.99 -12.52
C GLU A 551 -3.96 33.53 -12.51
N ARG A 552 -4.16 32.21 -12.64
CA ARG A 552 -5.46 31.55 -12.67
C ARG A 552 -5.47 30.41 -11.67
N ARG A 553 -6.47 30.43 -10.77
CA ARG A 553 -6.62 29.45 -9.68
C ARG A 553 -7.91 28.65 -9.79
N THR A 554 -8.83 29.06 -10.68
CA THR A 554 -10.13 28.41 -10.80
C THR A 554 -10.03 27.02 -11.42
N ALA A 555 -10.89 26.12 -11.01
CA ALA A 555 -10.90 24.71 -11.41
C ALA A 555 -10.92 24.51 -12.93
N GLY A 556 -11.59 25.38 -13.68
CA GLY A 556 -11.64 25.30 -15.14
C GLY A 556 -10.28 25.40 -15.82
N TRP A 557 -9.33 26.14 -15.22
CA TRP A 557 -7.96 26.32 -15.71
C TRP A 557 -6.96 25.35 -15.12
N THR A 558 -7.25 24.79 -13.95
CA THR A 558 -6.33 23.97 -13.18
C THR A 558 -6.67 22.48 -13.25
N VAL A 559 -7.64 22.01 -12.47
CA VAL A 559 -7.95 20.58 -12.34
C VAL A 559 -8.70 19.98 -13.53
N VAL A 560 -9.44 20.80 -14.31
CA VAL A 560 -10.18 20.31 -15.48
C VAL A 560 -9.27 19.74 -16.57
N PRO A 561 -8.18 20.42 -17.00
CA PRO A 561 -7.23 19.83 -17.94
C PRO A 561 -6.58 18.54 -17.43
N VAL A 562 -6.29 18.47 -16.12
CA VAL A 562 -5.72 17.28 -15.48
C VAL A 562 -6.71 16.10 -15.52
N ALA A 563 -7.98 16.36 -15.23
CA ALA A 563 -9.04 15.36 -15.35
C ALA A 563 -9.24 14.88 -16.79
N ALA A 564 -9.19 15.80 -17.75
CA ALA A 564 -9.27 15.46 -19.19
C ALA A 564 -8.10 14.56 -19.63
N GLU A 565 -6.88 14.85 -19.16
CA GLU A 565 -5.71 14.01 -19.44
C GLU A 565 -5.85 12.62 -18.81
N MET A 566 -6.35 12.53 -17.58
CA MET A 566 -6.66 11.24 -16.96
C MET A 566 -7.63 10.45 -17.84
N VAL A 567 -8.77 11.02 -18.21
CA VAL A 567 -9.78 10.33 -19.05
C VAL A 567 -9.19 9.90 -20.38
N ARG A 568 -8.41 10.77 -21.05
CA ARG A 568 -7.77 10.47 -22.35
C ARG A 568 -6.89 9.24 -22.27
N ARG A 569 -6.15 9.07 -21.17
CA ARG A 569 -5.20 7.96 -20.99
C ARG A 569 -5.85 6.69 -20.44
N ILE A 570 -6.82 6.81 -19.50
CA ILE A 570 -7.42 5.63 -18.87
C ILE A 570 -8.52 4.99 -19.72
N ALA A 571 -9.30 5.77 -20.48
CA ALA A 571 -10.44 5.23 -21.22
C ALA A 571 -10.07 4.09 -22.19
N PRO A 572 -9.00 4.19 -23.00
CA PRO A 572 -8.53 3.08 -23.83
C PRO A 572 -8.08 1.85 -23.02
N VAL A 573 -7.38 2.07 -21.89
CA VAL A 573 -6.91 0.99 -21.00
C VAL A 573 -8.08 0.23 -20.38
N MET A 574 -9.18 0.93 -20.10
CA MET A 574 -10.43 0.35 -19.60
C MET A 574 -11.29 -0.28 -20.70
N GLY A 575 -10.77 -0.38 -21.93
CA GLY A 575 -11.45 -0.98 -23.08
C GLY A 575 -12.61 -0.16 -23.65
N MET A 576 -12.70 1.13 -23.30
CA MET A 576 -13.72 2.03 -23.85
C MET A 576 -13.42 2.39 -25.29
N ARG A 577 -14.41 2.30 -26.16
CA ARG A 577 -14.27 2.71 -27.56
C ARG A 577 -14.73 4.17 -27.72
N PRO A 578 -13.97 4.99 -28.44
CA PRO A 578 -14.39 6.36 -28.73
C PRO A 578 -15.66 6.35 -29.61
N GLN A 579 -16.60 7.24 -29.30
CA GLN A 579 -17.86 7.43 -30.01
C GLN A 579 -17.81 8.78 -30.78
N ASP A 580 -18.67 8.91 -31.80
CA ASP A 580 -18.84 10.21 -32.46
C ASP A 580 -19.43 11.24 -31.47
N PRO A 581 -18.79 12.37 -31.22
CA PRO A 581 -19.31 13.40 -30.33
C PRO A 581 -20.71 13.87 -30.70
N ALA A 582 -21.05 13.92 -31.99
CA ALA A 582 -22.40 14.30 -32.44
C ALA A 582 -23.48 13.29 -32.00
N VAL A 583 -23.14 12.00 -31.95
CA VAL A 583 -24.04 10.95 -31.46
C VAL A 583 -24.24 11.09 -29.95
N ILE A 584 -23.15 11.27 -29.18
CA ILE A 584 -23.21 11.49 -27.74
C ILE A 584 -24.12 12.67 -27.39
N ASP A 585 -23.89 13.80 -28.05
CA ASP A 585 -24.65 15.03 -27.78
C ASP A 585 -26.11 14.90 -28.24
N ALA A 586 -26.41 14.14 -29.32
CA ALA A 586 -27.78 13.89 -29.77
C ALA A 586 -28.56 13.02 -28.77
N GLU A 587 -27.96 12.01 -28.18
CA GLU A 587 -28.59 11.15 -27.16
C GLU A 587 -28.89 11.89 -25.86
N LEU A 588 -28.10 12.93 -25.53
CA LEU A 588 -28.25 13.74 -24.33
C LEU A 588 -29.19 14.95 -24.50
N ARG A 589 -29.66 15.25 -25.72
CA ARG A 589 -30.59 16.39 -25.93
C ARG A 589 -31.87 16.19 -25.15
N LEU A 590 -32.20 17.21 -24.37
CA LEU A 590 -33.53 17.31 -23.73
C LEU A 590 -34.58 17.57 -24.82
N ARG A 591 -35.53 16.64 -24.96
CA ARG A 591 -36.66 16.79 -25.87
C ARG A 591 -37.76 17.64 -25.23
#